data_152cef89a782ec79c03638b39c8d55f1
#
_entry.id   152cef89a782ec79c03638b39c8d55f1
#
_cell.length_a   1.000
_cell.length_b   1.000
_cell.length_c   1.000
_cell.angle_alpha   90.00
_cell.angle_beta   90.00
_cell.angle_gamma   90.00
#
_symmetry.space_group_name_H-M   'P 1'
#
loop_
_entity.id
_entity.type
_entity.pdbx_description
1 polymer ?
#
loop_
_entity_poly.entity_id
_entity_poly.type
_entity_poly.pdbx_seq_one_letter_code
_entity_poly.pdbx_strand_id
1 'polypeptide(L)'
;MALGCTLTTVKFLLLVTNLFTLLCGVSLAIVGTVMHVRYSSINGLYAEQNSLLAYEALLAVTLGMIAFVISFFGFFGAARNSACMISTYAFLLLVLMVIQIGFAAGSFLQYEEARVYFLGRVEANFDRIFRSAGGADLRSNPAIARVQRLFQCCGKHSYKEWGRWLPESCCRGGITAGCKPYETGCVEQLEEYFVRSARTFGWLLICFTVIEFVAALSGCWLANGLRDEEAARKRVRFQRVPAGRVNP
;
A
#
# COMPACT_ATOMS: atom_id res chain seq x y z
N MET A 1 3.76 -24.31 -33.19
CA MET A 1 5.02 -23.69 -32.71
C MET A 1 4.78 -22.33 -32.03
N ALA A 2 3.90 -21.48 -32.53
CA ALA A 2 3.61 -20.16 -31.90
C ALA A 2 3.04 -20.27 -30.48
N LEU A 3 2.16 -21.22 -30.20
CA LEU A 3 1.51 -21.40 -28.89
C LEU A 3 2.53 -21.75 -27.79
N GLY A 4 3.55 -22.55 -28.11
CA GLY A 4 4.60 -22.93 -27.15
C GLY A 4 5.52 -21.75 -26.77
N CYS A 5 5.79 -20.86 -27.71
CA CYS A 5 6.62 -19.69 -27.46
C CYS A 5 5.92 -18.67 -26.55
N THR A 6 4.62 -18.40 -26.80
CA THR A 6 3.82 -17.50 -25.96
C THR A 6 3.62 -18.04 -24.55
N LEU A 7 3.40 -19.34 -24.38
CA LEU A 7 3.27 -19.98 -23.06
C LEU A 7 4.56 -19.85 -22.24
N THR A 8 5.72 -20.05 -22.90
CA THR A 8 7.03 -19.89 -22.26
C THR A 8 7.30 -18.45 -21.85
N THR A 9 6.93 -17.48 -22.69
CA THR A 9 7.07 -16.05 -22.37
C THR A 9 6.21 -15.63 -21.18
N VAL A 10 4.93 -16.04 -21.16
CA VAL A 10 4.03 -15.74 -20.04
C VAL A 10 4.54 -16.38 -18.75
N LYS A 11 5.00 -17.63 -18.82
CA LYS A 11 5.62 -18.30 -17.67
C LYS A 11 6.83 -17.55 -17.13
N PHE A 12 7.73 -17.10 -18.02
CA PHE A 12 8.91 -16.33 -17.63
C PHE A 12 8.54 -15.00 -16.99
N LEU A 13 7.60 -14.27 -17.57
CA LEU A 13 7.09 -13.01 -16.99
C LEU A 13 6.47 -13.24 -15.61
N LEU A 14 5.63 -14.27 -15.45
CA LEU A 14 5.06 -14.62 -14.15
C LEU A 14 6.14 -14.96 -13.11
N LEU A 15 7.18 -15.70 -13.50
CA LEU A 15 8.30 -16.01 -12.61
C LEU A 15 9.02 -14.75 -12.14
N VAL A 16 9.41 -13.88 -13.06
CA VAL A 16 10.20 -12.68 -12.73
C VAL A 16 9.37 -11.69 -11.89
N THR A 17 8.13 -11.40 -12.31
CA THR A 17 7.28 -10.46 -11.60
C THR A 17 6.90 -10.96 -10.20
N ASN A 18 6.56 -12.24 -10.06
CA ASN A 18 6.21 -12.79 -8.74
C ASN A 18 7.44 -12.94 -7.84
N LEU A 19 8.64 -13.23 -8.36
CA LEU A 19 9.87 -13.21 -7.58
C LEU A 19 10.15 -11.81 -7.02
N PHE A 20 10.03 -10.80 -7.87
CA PHE A 20 10.22 -9.41 -7.45
C PHE A 20 9.20 -9.00 -6.38
N THR A 21 7.90 -9.30 -6.58
CA THR A 21 6.84 -9.00 -5.62
C THR A 21 7.03 -9.76 -4.30
N LEU A 22 7.49 -11.01 -4.36
CA LEU A 22 7.80 -11.82 -3.18
C LEU A 22 8.90 -11.16 -2.33
N LEU A 23 10.00 -10.72 -2.97
CA LEU A 23 11.09 -10.03 -2.27
C LEU A 23 10.61 -8.70 -1.66
N CYS A 24 9.81 -7.92 -2.40
CA CYS A 24 9.20 -6.68 -1.89
C CYS A 24 8.26 -6.96 -0.70
N GLY A 25 7.43 -8.02 -0.77
CA GLY A 25 6.53 -8.42 0.31
C GLY A 25 7.28 -8.77 1.59
N VAL A 26 8.33 -9.58 1.48
CA VAL A 26 9.21 -9.91 2.62
C VAL A 26 9.87 -8.65 3.19
N SER A 27 10.42 -7.80 2.35
CA SER A 27 11.06 -6.56 2.79
C SER A 27 10.09 -5.64 3.53
N LEU A 28 8.87 -5.49 3.01
CA LEU A 28 7.83 -4.68 3.63
C LEU A 28 7.41 -5.25 4.99
N ALA A 29 7.23 -6.57 5.09
CA ALA A 29 6.91 -7.24 6.34
C ALA A 29 8.01 -7.06 7.40
N ILE A 30 9.29 -7.19 7.00
CA ILE A 30 10.43 -6.97 7.90
C ILE A 30 10.47 -5.53 8.40
N VAL A 31 10.38 -4.55 7.49
CA VAL A 31 10.40 -3.12 7.85
C VAL A 31 9.23 -2.78 8.77
N GLY A 32 8.01 -3.25 8.45
CA GLY A 32 6.84 -3.07 9.30
C GLY A 32 7.02 -3.67 10.69
N THR A 33 7.58 -4.88 10.80
CA THR A 33 7.86 -5.52 12.08
C THR A 33 8.90 -4.74 12.89
N VAL A 34 10.01 -4.33 12.27
CA VAL A 34 11.04 -3.52 12.94
C VAL A 34 10.46 -2.20 13.44
N MET A 35 9.65 -1.53 12.63
CA MET A 35 8.94 -0.32 13.03
C MET A 35 8.03 -0.58 14.23
N HIS A 36 7.20 -1.62 14.17
CA HIS A 36 6.29 -1.97 15.25
C HIS A 36 7.02 -2.21 16.57
N VAL A 37 8.10 -3.00 16.54
CA VAL A 37 8.93 -3.29 17.74
C VAL A 37 9.60 -2.02 18.27
N ARG A 38 10.16 -1.18 17.40
CA ARG A 38 10.79 0.08 17.81
C ARG A 38 9.79 1.03 18.46
N TYR A 39 8.60 1.19 17.88
CA TYR A 39 7.55 2.03 18.46
C TYR A 39 6.98 1.46 19.77
N SER A 40 6.79 0.16 19.87
CA SER A 40 6.37 -0.51 21.09
C SER A 40 7.36 -0.27 22.25
N SER A 41 8.66 -0.28 21.97
CA SER A 41 9.69 -0.02 22.98
C SER A 41 9.71 1.44 23.46
N ILE A 42 9.30 2.40 22.63
CA ILE A 42 9.24 3.83 22.95
C ILE A 42 7.93 4.21 23.66
N ASN A 43 6.84 3.47 23.40
CA ASN A 43 5.52 3.73 24.01
C ASN A 43 5.51 3.57 25.53
N GLY A 44 6.47 2.86 26.13
CA GLY A 44 6.65 2.85 27.58
C GLY A 44 7.02 4.19 28.20
N LEU A 45 7.46 5.16 27.38
CA LEU A 45 7.90 6.49 27.80
C LEU A 45 6.90 7.62 27.44
N TYR A 46 6.01 7.39 26.44
CA TYR A 46 5.08 8.40 25.93
C TYR A 46 3.69 7.80 25.67
N ALA A 47 2.90 7.69 26.70
CA ALA A 47 1.70 6.85 26.78
C ALA A 47 0.49 7.20 25.87
N GLU A 48 0.44 8.30 25.11
CA GLU A 48 -0.85 8.71 24.50
C GLU A 48 -0.84 9.09 22.99
N GLN A 49 0.31 9.25 22.34
CA GLN A 49 0.33 9.90 21.02
C GLN A 49 0.71 8.98 19.83
N ASN A 50 0.99 7.70 20.04
CA ASN A 50 1.63 6.87 19.01
C ASN A 50 0.74 5.75 18.43
N SER A 51 -0.57 5.76 18.67
CA SER A 51 -1.47 4.73 18.13
C SER A 51 -1.47 4.69 16.59
N LEU A 52 -1.42 5.83 15.91
CA LEU A 52 -1.41 5.90 14.44
C LEU A 52 -0.21 5.19 13.82
N LEU A 53 1.01 5.43 14.36
CA LEU A 53 2.24 4.80 13.86
C LEU A 53 2.27 3.28 14.07
N ALA A 54 1.66 2.80 15.14
CA ALA A 54 1.50 1.37 15.39
C ALA A 54 0.55 0.72 14.37
N TYR A 55 -0.54 1.40 14.00
CA TYR A 55 -1.45 0.93 12.96
C TYR A 55 -0.79 0.90 11.57
N GLU A 56 0.00 1.91 11.22
CA GLU A 56 0.74 1.95 9.95
C GLU A 56 1.74 0.81 9.85
N ALA A 57 2.47 0.52 10.93
CA ALA A 57 3.41 -0.61 10.98
C ALA A 57 2.69 -1.95 10.83
N LEU A 58 1.54 -2.13 11.50
CA LEU A 58 0.73 -3.34 11.39
C LEU A 58 0.16 -3.51 9.97
N LEU A 59 -0.30 -2.42 9.34
CA LEU A 59 -0.74 -2.44 7.95
C LEU A 59 0.39 -2.85 6.99
N ALA A 60 1.60 -2.35 7.19
CA ALA A 60 2.74 -2.73 6.38
C ALA A 60 3.07 -4.24 6.50
N VAL A 61 3.02 -4.80 7.71
CA VAL A 61 3.20 -6.24 7.92
C VAL A 61 2.12 -7.05 7.23
N THR A 62 0.84 -6.69 7.41
CA THR A 62 -0.28 -7.44 6.81
C THR A 62 -0.25 -7.39 5.29
N LEU A 63 -0.01 -6.23 4.68
CA LEU A 63 0.12 -6.09 3.23
C LEU A 63 1.34 -6.85 2.69
N GLY A 64 2.48 -6.80 3.38
CA GLY A 64 3.67 -7.57 3.04
C GLY A 64 3.43 -9.08 3.07
N MET A 65 2.70 -9.59 4.08
CA MET A 65 2.34 -11.01 4.18
C MET A 65 1.35 -11.44 3.08
N ILE A 66 0.36 -10.63 2.74
CA ILE A 66 -0.57 -10.91 1.64
C ILE A 66 0.20 -10.99 0.32
N ALA A 67 1.04 -10.00 0.03
CA ALA A 67 1.88 -9.98 -1.17
C ALA A 67 2.80 -11.20 -1.23
N PHE A 68 3.43 -11.58 -0.13
CA PHE A 68 4.26 -12.78 -0.02
C PHE A 68 3.49 -14.04 -0.38
N VAL A 69 2.32 -14.28 0.24
CA VAL A 69 1.52 -15.49 0.02
C VAL A 69 1.10 -15.60 -1.45
N ILE A 70 0.56 -14.53 -2.02
CA ILE A 70 0.10 -14.53 -3.42
C ILE A 70 1.28 -14.80 -4.36
N SER A 71 2.39 -14.07 -4.20
CA SER A 71 3.58 -14.22 -5.04
C SER A 71 4.25 -15.58 -4.88
N PHE A 72 4.19 -16.19 -3.71
CA PHE A 72 4.65 -17.55 -3.49
C PHE A 72 3.93 -18.55 -4.40
N PHE A 73 2.59 -18.52 -4.43
CA PHE A 73 1.82 -19.40 -5.32
C PHE A 73 2.09 -19.11 -6.80
N GLY A 74 2.24 -17.84 -7.19
CA GLY A 74 2.58 -17.45 -8.56
C GLY A 74 3.97 -17.92 -8.98
N PHE A 75 4.99 -17.68 -8.18
CA PHE A 75 6.36 -18.07 -8.46
C PHE A 75 6.53 -19.59 -8.48
N PHE A 76 6.20 -20.28 -7.40
CA PHE A 76 6.38 -21.74 -7.31
C PHE A 76 5.43 -22.50 -8.23
N GLY A 77 4.23 -21.98 -8.49
CA GLY A 77 3.30 -22.54 -9.45
C GLY A 77 3.88 -22.54 -10.87
N ALA A 78 4.44 -21.42 -11.30
CA ALA A 78 5.11 -21.31 -12.61
C ALA A 78 6.42 -22.12 -12.66
N ALA A 79 7.24 -22.08 -11.59
CA ALA A 79 8.51 -22.79 -11.54
C ALA A 79 8.33 -24.33 -11.63
N ARG A 80 7.35 -24.86 -10.91
CA ARG A 80 7.08 -26.31 -10.84
C ARG A 80 6.09 -26.80 -11.90
N ASN A 81 5.59 -25.93 -12.78
CA ASN A 81 4.54 -26.24 -13.75
C ASN A 81 3.29 -26.89 -13.10
N SER A 82 2.92 -26.41 -11.93
CA SER A 82 1.76 -26.93 -11.18
C SER A 82 0.50 -26.13 -11.50
N ALA A 83 -0.40 -26.72 -12.28
CA ALA A 83 -1.68 -26.12 -12.62
C ALA A 83 -2.51 -25.77 -11.37
N CYS A 84 -2.42 -26.57 -10.30
CA CYS A 84 -3.14 -26.32 -9.06
C CYS A 84 -2.65 -25.04 -8.38
N MET A 85 -1.32 -24.87 -8.21
CA MET A 85 -0.76 -23.69 -7.56
C MET A 85 -1.04 -22.41 -8.37
N ILE A 86 -0.95 -22.46 -9.71
CA ILE A 86 -1.28 -21.32 -10.56
C ILE A 86 -2.77 -20.98 -10.49
N SER A 87 -3.65 -22.00 -10.43
CA SER A 87 -5.09 -21.75 -10.23
C SER A 87 -5.37 -21.08 -8.89
N THR A 88 -4.67 -21.49 -7.81
CA THR A 88 -4.78 -20.86 -6.50
C THR A 88 -4.29 -19.40 -6.55
N TYR A 89 -3.18 -19.13 -7.24
CA TYR A 89 -2.69 -17.78 -7.47
C TYR A 89 -3.74 -16.89 -8.16
N ALA A 90 -4.30 -17.38 -9.29
CA ALA A 90 -5.32 -16.63 -10.03
C ALA A 90 -6.58 -16.40 -9.19
N PHE A 91 -7.01 -17.39 -8.39
CA PHE A 91 -8.14 -17.25 -7.48
C PHE A 91 -7.88 -16.19 -6.40
N LEU A 92 -6.69 -16.19 -5.78
CA LEU A 92 -6.32 -15.20 -4.76
C LEU A 92 -6.30 -13.78 -5.33
N LEU A 93 -5.81 -13.58 -6.57
CA LEU A 93 -5.86 -12.29 -7.25
C LEU A 93 -7.29 -11.82 -7.49
N LEU A 94 -8.20 -12.72 -7.92
CA LEU A 94 -9.61 -12.38 -8.12
C LEU A 94 -10.29 -11.96 -6.80
N VAL A 95 -10.00 -12.67 -5.71
CA VAL A 95 -10.51 -12.31 -4.37
C VAL A 95 -9.98 -10.92 -3.97
N LEU A 96 -8.70 -10.67 -4.15
CA LEU A 96 -8.09 -9.38 -3.83
C LEU A 96 -8.71 -8.25 -4.66
N MET A 97 -8.93 -8.47 -5.95
CA MET A 97 -9.59 -7.51 -6.85
C MET A 97 -11.01 -7.18 -6.40
N VAL A 98 -11.80 -8.16 -5.96
CA VAL A 98 -13.16 -7.91 -5.43
C VAL A 98 -13.11 -7.05 -4.16
N ILE A 99 -12.17 -7.35 -3.25
CA ILE A 99 -11.97 -6.57 -2.03
C ILE A 99 -11.57 -5.12 -2.38
N GLN A 100 -10.68 -4.91 -3.33
CA GLN A 100 -10.23 -3.58 -3.76
C GLN A 100 -11.37 -2.76 -4.38
N ILE A 101 -12.17 -3.38 -5.24
CA ILE A 101 -13.33 -2.71 -5.86
C ILE A 101 -14.35 -2.33 -4.78
N GLY A 102 -14.63 -3.22 -3.82
CA GLY A 102 -15.51 -2.92 -2.69
C GLY A 102 -14.99 -1.78 -1.82
N PHE A 103 -13.69 -1.77 -1.52
CA PHE A 103 -13.04 -0.70 -0.78
C PHE A 103 -13.07 0.63 -1.56
N ALA A 104 -12.79 0.61 -2.86
CA ALA A 104 -12.83 1.81 -3.71
C ALA A 104 -14.25 2.40 -3.78
N ALA A 105 -15.26 1.56 -3.96
CA ALA A 105 -16.66 1.98 -3.96
C ALA A 105 -17.08 2.58 -2.61
N GLY A 106 -16.75 1.92 -1.50
CA GLY A 106 -17.01 2.43 -0.15
C GLY A 106 -16.31 3.76 0.12
N SER A 107 -15.05 3.86 -0.27
CA SER A 107 -14.27 5.11 -0.12
C SER A 107 -14.84 6.25 -0.96
N PHE A 108 -15.35 5.97 -2.15
CA PHE A 108 -16.00 6.98 -3.00
C PHE A 108 -17.32 7.46 -2.40
N LEU A 109 -18.15 6.55 -1.88
CA LEU A 109 -19.43 6.89 -1.25
C LEU A 109 -19.25 7.69 0.05
N GLN A 110 -18.18 7.44 0.81
CA GLN A 110 -17.91 8.09 2.09
C GLN A 110 -16.88 9.22 2.00
N TYR A 111 -16.52 9.64 0.79
CA TYR A 111 -15.45 10.63 0.57
C TYR A 111 -15.67 11.93 1.32
N GLU A 112 -16.86 12.53 1.23
CA GLU A 112 -17.18 13.79 1.91
C GLU A 112 -17.21 13.64 3.43
N GLU A 113 -17.72 12.54 3.94
CA GLU A 113 -17.70 12.26 5.39
C GLU A 113 -16.27 12.09 5.90
N ALA A 114 -15.45 11.35 5.16
CA ALA A 114 -14.04 11.15 5.49
C ALA A 114 -13.26 12.48 5.45
N ARG A 115 -13.53 13.34 4.48
CA ARG A 115 -12.93 14.67 4.37
C ARG A 115 -13.30 15.56 5.55
N VAL A 116 -14.60 15.66 5.88
CA VAL A 116 -15.08 16.45 7.01
C VAL A 116 -14.51 15.91 8.33
N TYR A 117 -14.52 14.59 8.52
CA TYR A 117 -13.93 13.95 9.70
C TYR A 117 -12.42 14.25 9.82
N PHE A 118 -11.66 14.13 8.72
CA PHE A 118 -10.24 14.43 8.70
C PHE A 118 -9.95 15.88 9.08
N LEU A 119 -10.63 16.83 8.45
CA LEU A 119 -10.47 18.27 8.73
C LEU A 119 -10.85 18.61 10.18
N GLY A 120 -11.96 18.08 10.67
CA GLY A 120 -12.37 18.26 12.07
C GLY A 120 -11.34 17.72 13.08
N ARG A 121 -10.68 16.59 12.75
CA ARG A 121 -9.60 16.05 13.60
C ARG A 121 -8.34 16.92 13.54
N VAL A 122 -8.00 17.44 12.38
CA VAL A 122 -6.87 18.37 12.20
C VAL A 122 -7.12 19.64 13.02
N GLU A 123 -8.27 20.27 12.86
CA GLU A 123 -8.66 21.47 13.62
C GLU A 123 -8.66 21.23 15.13
N ALA A 124 -9.29 20.16 15.59
CA ALA A 124 -9.33 19.83 17.02
C ALA A 124 -7.93 19.60 17.61
N ASN A 125 -7.01 19.01 16.84
CA ASN A 125 -5.61 18.85 17.27
C ASN A 125 -4.88 20.19 17.34
N PHE A 126 -5.05 21.07 16.35
CA PHE A 126 -4.50 22.43 16.41
C PHE A 126 -5.06 23.16 17.64
N ASP A 127 -6.37 23.18 17.85
CA ASP A 127 -7.01 23.85 18.99
C ASP A 127 -6.55 23.30 20.34
N ARG A 128 -6.33 21.98 20.42
CA ARG A 128 -5.78 21.36 21.65
C ARG A 128 -4.38 21.87 21.92
N ILE A 129 -3.50 21.87 20.91
CA ILE A 129 -2.12 22.31 21.06
C ILE A 129 -2.06 23.81 21.37
N PHE A 130 -2.88 24.62 20.69
CA PHE A 130 -2.96 26.06 20.93
C PHE A 130 -3.49 26.40 22.34
N ARG A 131 -4.38 25.57 22.91
CA ARG A 131 -4.91 25.75 24.28
C ARG A 131 -3.97 25.23 25.36
N SER A 132 -3.29 24.13 25.12
CA SER A 132 -2.42 23.50 26.13
C SER A 132 -1.05 24.13 26.26
N ALA A 133 -0.56 24.79 25.23
CA ALA A 133 0.73 25.43 25.22
C ALA A 133 0.56 26.93 25.48
N GLY A 134 0.98 27.44 26.65
CA GLY A 134 1.20 28.88 26.84
C GLY A 134 2.16 29.40 25.74
N GLY A 135 1.96 30.63 25.27
CA GLY A 135 2.52 31.18 24.03
C GLY A 135 4.01 30.92 23.70
N ALA A 136 4.89 30.63 24.69
CA ALA A 136 6.29 30.25 24.44
C ALA A 136 6.44 28.78 24.06
N ASP A 137 5.71 27.87 24.71
CA ASP A 137 5.79 26.42 24.46
C ASP A 137 5.16 26.04 23.10
N LEU A 138 4.19 26.82 22.65
CA LEU A 138 3.54 26.63 21.37
C LEU A 138 4.51 26.78 20.19
N ARG A 139 5.47 27.73 20.28
CA ARG A 139 6.44 28.01 19.22
C ARG A 139 7.50 26.93 19.09
N SER A 140 7.80 26.25 20.18
CA SER A 140 8.78 25.17 20.24
C SER A 140 8.14 23.79 20.03
N ASN A 141 6.81 23.70 19.82
CA ASN A 141 6.15 22.42 19.64
C ASN A 141 6.63 21.71 18.37
N PRO A 142 7.34 20.57 18.50
CA PRO A 142 7.97 19.90 17.36
C PRO A 142 6.96 19.33 16.35
N ALA A 143 5.73 19.02 16.80
CA ALA A 143 4.70 18.49 15.93
C ALA A 143 4.17 19.58 14.97
N ILE A 144 3.85 20.76 15.50
CA ILE A 144 3.44 21.90 14.68
C ILE A 144 4.58 22.33 13.74
N ALA A 145 5.79 22.46 14.27
CA ALA A 145 6.95 22.85 13.47
C ALA A 145 7.19 21.89 12.30
N ARG A 146 6.97 20.58 12.51
CA ARG A 146 7.09 19.57 11.45
C ARG A 146 6.00 19.74 10.39
N VAL A 147 4.75 19.93 10.79
CA VAL A 147 3.63 20.15 9.86
C VAL A 147 3.86 21.41 9.03
N GLN A 148 4.20 22.53 9.67
CA GLN A 148 4.45 23.80 8.99
C GLN A 148 5.58 23.73 7.95
N ARG A 149 6.68 23.05 8.29
CA ARG A 149 7.80 22.83 7.33
C ARG A 149 7.44 21.89 6.21
N LEU A 150 6.76 20.79 6.52
CA LEU A 150 6.43 19.74 5.54
C LEU A 150 5.41 20.24 4.52
N PHE A 151 4.37 20.93 4.99
CA PHE A 151 3.28 21.41 4.16
C PHE A 151 3.41 22.87 3.74
N GLN A 152 4.49 23.56 4.17
CA GLN A 152 4.78 24.95 3.83
C GLN A 152 3.59 25.88 4.18
N CYS A 153 3.06 25.73 5.39
CA CYS A 153 1.91 26.46 5.92
C CYS A 153 2.25 27.15 7.25
N CYS A 154 1.43 28.08 7.68
CA CYS A 154 1.65 28.79 8.95
C CYS A 154 0.33 29.08 9.68
N GLY A 155 0.26 28.70 10.95
CA GLY A 155 -0.96 28.83 11.76
C GLY A 155 -2.02 27.82 11.41
N LYS A 156 -3.17 27.89 12.06
CA LYS A 156 -4.34 27.05 11.75
C LYS A 156 -4.94 27.49 10.41
N HIS A 157 -5.39 28.73 10.30
CA HIS A 157 -5.93 29.34 9.09
C HIS A 157 -5.06 30.45 8.51
N SER A 158 -4.17 31.09 9.33
CA SER A 158 -3.31 32.16 8.88
C SER A 158 -2.10 32.36 9.80
N TYR A 159 -1.01 32.82 9.23
CA TYR A 159 0.18 33.24 10.00
C TYR A 159 -0.13 34.35 11.02
N LYS A 160 -1.18 35.16 10.81
CA LYS A 160 -1.61 36.25 11.69
C LYS A 160 -2.00 35.78 13.09
N GLU A 161 -2.36 34.52 13.27
CA GLU A 161 -2.70 33.91 14.56
C GLU A 161 -1.52 33.92 15.54
N TRP A 162 -0.29 33.97 15.02
CA TRP A 162 0.93 34.03 15.82
C TRP A 162 1.26 35.45 16.34
N GLY A 163 0.56 36.48 15.88
CA GLY A 163 0.81 37.87 16.24
C GLY A 163 2.20 38.35 15.86
N ARG A 164 2.91 38.97 16.80
CA ARG A 164 4.26 39.55 16.54
C ARG A 164 5.37 38.50 16.44
N TRP A 165 5.18 37.30 16.92
CA TRP A 165 6.24 36.31 17.11
C TRP A 165 5.95 35.05 16.30
N LEU A 166 6.40 35.05 15.09
CA LEU A 166 6.29 33.89 14.20
C LEU A 166 7.31 32.80 14.57
N PRO A 167 6.91 31.52 14.61
CA PRO A 167 7.87 30.44 14.75
C PRO A 167 8.74 30.32 13.51
N GLU A 168 9.98 29.87 13.68
CA GLU A 168 10.94 29.67 12.59
C GLU A 168 10.39 28.73 11.51
N SER A 169 9.60 27.75 11.88
CA SER A 169 8.95 26.80 10.99
C SER A 169 7.97 27.42 10.00
N CYS A 170 7.49 28.62 10.27
CA CYS A 170 6.64 29.40 9.37
C CYS A 170 7.41 30.21 8.32
N CYS A 171 8.73 30.29 8.43
CA CYS A 171 9.54 31.20 7.62
C CYS A 171 10.16 30.47 6.41
N ARG A 172 9.94 30.99 5.21
CA ARG A 172 10.65 30.54 4.01
C ARG A 172 12.11 30.97 4.10
N GLY A 173 13.05 30.02 4.16
CA GLY A 173 14.48 30.29 4.20
C GLY A 173 15.08 30.57 5.58
N GLY A 174 14.32 30.41 6.67
CA GLY A 174 14.78 30.60 8.05
C GLY A 174 14.79 32.07 8.52
N ILE A 175 15.17 32.30 9.79
CA ILE A 175 15.10 33.59 10.44
C ILE A 175 16.17 34.58 9.90
N THR A 176 17.30 34.07 9.42
CA THR A 176 18.46 34.85 8.99
C THR A 176 18.25 35.68 7.72
N ALA A 177 17.25 35.35 6.89
CA ALA A 177 16.98 36.02 5.61
C ALA A 177 15.79 37.00 5.65
N GLY A 178 15.34 37.40 6.86
CA GLY A 178 14.08 38.13 7.00
C GLY A 178 12.88 37.18 6.83
N CYS A 179 12.17 36.92 7.89
CA CYS A 179 11.06 35.94 7.85
C CYS A 179 9.96 36.37 6.86
N LYS A 180 9.84 35.65 5.76
CA LYS A 180 8.66 35.70 4.89
C LYS A 180 7.76 34.53 5.27
N PRO A 181 6.65 34.76 6.01
CA PRO A 181 5.79 33.68 6.45
C PRO A 181 5.10 33.01 5.27
N TYR A 182 4.77 31.73 5.44
CA TYR A 182 3.81 31.08 4.56
C TYR A 182 2.44 31.74 4.74
N GLU A 183 1.81 32.13 3.65
CA GLU A 183 0.53 32.85 3.69
C GLU A 183 -0.66 31.93 3.95
N THR A 184 -0.56 30.67 3.50
CA THR A 184 -1.63 29.67 3.62
C THR A 184 -1.64 29.05 5.01
N GLY A 185 -2.83 28.89 5.58
CA GLY A 185 -3.06 28.17 6.83
C GLY A 185 -2.81 26.66 6.66
N CYS A 186 -2.54 25.99 7.80
CA CYS A 186 -2.21 24.57 7.73
C CYS A 186 -3.46 23.68 7.51
N VAL A 187 -4.64 24.14 7.93
CA VAL A 187 -5.89 23.40 7.66
C VAL A 187 -6.18 23.36 6.17
N GLU A 188 -6.12 24.51 5.50
CA GLU A 188 -6.36 24.64 4.06
C GLU A 188 -5.31 23.85 3.25
N GLN A 189 -4.05 23.91 3.66
CA GLN A 189 -2.98 23.19 2.97
C GLN A 189 -3.10 21.68 3.14
N LEU A 190 -3.50 21.22 4.32
CA LEU A 190 -3.76 19.80 4.58
C LEU A 190 -5.01 19.31 3.85
N GLU A 191 -6.03 20.15 3.70
CA GLU A 191 -7.21 19.84 2.87
C GLU A 191 -6.82 19.64 1.42
N GLU A 192 -6.06 20.58 0.83
CA GLU A 192 -5.59 20.44 -0.54
C GLU A 192 -4.72 19.18 -0.73
N TYR A 193 -3.85 18.90 0.24
CA TYR A 193 -3.04 17.69 0.25
C TYR A 193 -3.91 16.42 0.31
N PHE A 194 -4.94 16.40 1.15
CA PHE A 194 -5.89 15.28 1.26
C PHE A 194 -6.59 15.01 -0.07
N VAL A 195 -7.17 16.05 -0.70
CA VAL A 195 -7.84 15.94 -2.00
C VAL A 195 -6.90 15.44 -3.09
N ARG A 196 -5.69 16.00 -3.16
CA ARG A 196 -4.66 15.60 -4.13
C ARG A 196 -4.23 14.15 -3.92
N SER A 197 -4.00 13.77 -2.67
CA SER A 197 -3.62 12.40 -2.31
C SER A 197 -4.72 11.41 -2.63
N ALA A 198 -5.96 11.68 -2.27
CA ALA A 198 -7.11 10.83 -2.58
C ALA A 198 -7.25 10.58 -4.09
N ARG A 199 -7.06 11.61 -4.91
CA ARG A 199 -7.06 11.49 -6.38
C ARG A 199 -5.91 10.61 -6.88
N THR A 200 -4.70 10.83 -6.37
CA THR A 200 -3.52 10.05 -6.75
C THR A 200 -3.68 8.58 -6.37
N PHE A 201 -4.16 8.30 -5.15
CA PHE A 201 -4.45 6.93 -4.71
C PHE A 201 -5.54 6.28 -5.56
N GLY A 202 -6.57 7.02 -5.97
CA GLY A 202 -7.60 6.53 -6.87
C GLY A 202 -7.03 6.04 -8.21
N TRP A 203 -6.16 6.83 -8.85
CA TRP A 203 -5.49 6.43 -10.08
C TRP A 203 -4.57 5.23 -9.89
N LEU A 204 -3.81 5.19 -8.79
CA LEU A 204 -2.94 4.04 -8.48
C LEU A 204 -3.74 2.76 -8.28
N LEU A 205 -4.89 2.82 -7.60
CA LEU A 205 -5.78 1.67 -7.42
C LEU A 205 -6.33 1.16 -8.76
N ILE A 206 -6.74 2.06 -9.66
CA ILE A 206 -7.21 1.67 -11.00
C ILE A 206 -6.09 0.97 -11.78
N CYS A 207 -4.89 1.55 -11.83
CA CYS A 207 -3.75 0.94 -12.50
C CYS A 207 -3.42 -0.44 -11.92
N PHE A 208 -3.43 -0.56 -10.60
CA PHE A 208 -3.14 -1.81 -9.91
C PHE A 208 -4.19 -2.89 -10.20
N THR A 209 -5.47 -2.53 -10.18
CA THR A 209 -6.58 -3.45 -10.53
C THR A 209 -6.46 -3.97 -11.97
N VAL A 210 -6.06 -3.11 -12.93
CA VAL A 210 -5.82 -3.54 -14.32
C VAL A 210 -4.66 -4.54 -14.39
N ILE A 211 -3.56 -4.27 -13.69
CA ILE A 211 -2.41 -5.18 -13.64
C ILE A 211 -2.81 -6.53 -13.04
N GLU A 212 -3.56 -6.53 -11.94
CA GLU A 212 -4.05 -7.76 -11.30
C GLU A 212 -4.97 -8.56 -12.22
N PHE A 213 -5.86 -7.88 -12.94
CA PHE A 213 -6.76 -8.53 -13.90
C PHE A 213 -5.97 -9.24 -15.01
N VAL A 214 -4.98 -8.56 -15.61
CA VAL A 214 -4.08 -9.14 -16.62
C VAL A 214 -3.29 -10.31 -16.05
N ALA A 215 -2.78 -10.19 -14.82
CA ALA A 215 -2.05 -11.27 -14.16
C ALA A 215 -2.94 -12.48 -13.86
N ALA A 216 -4.19 -12.26 -13.42
CA ALA A 216 -5.16 -13.34 -13.18
C ALA A 216 -5.52 -14.08 -14.49
N LEU A 217 -5.79 -13.33 -15.57
CA LEU A 217 -6.05 -13.92 -16.90
C LEU A 217 -4.85 -14.73 -17.39
N SER A 218 -3.64 -14.20 -17.26
CA SER A 218 -2.40 -14.89 -17.63
C SER A 218 -2.19 -16.17 -16.82
N GLY A 219 -2.50 -16.14 -15.52
CA GLY A 219 -2.48 -17.31 -14.64
C GLY A 219 -3.51 -18.36 -15.05
N CYS A 220 -4.75 -17.96 -15.30
CA CYS A 220 -5.79 -18.88 -15.77
C CYS A 220 -5.40 -19.55 -17.11
N TRP A 221 -4.88 -18.76 -18.03
CA TRP A 221 -4.44 -19.28 -19.32
C TRP A 221 -3.28 -20.29 -19.20
N LEU A 222 -2.29 -19.97 -18.38
CA LEU A 222 -1.17 -20.88 -18.10
C LEU A 222 -1.63 -22.16 -17.39
N ALA A 223 -2.54 -22.05 -16.41
CA ALA A 223 -3.08 -23.21 -15.70
C ALA A 223 -3.83 -24.17 -16.65
N ASN A 224 -4.62 -23.63 -17.58
CA ASN A 224 -5.33 -24.44 -18.58
C ASN A 224 -4.36 -25.11 -19.54
N GLY A 225 -3.34 -24.40 -20.06
CA GLY A 225 -2.31 -24.98 -20.92
C GLY A 225 -1.55 -26.12 -20.24
N LEU A 226 -1.22 -25.99 -18.95
CA LEU A 226 -0.57 -27.06 -18.19
C LEU A 226 -1.48 -28.28 -17.98
N ARG A 227 -2.76 -28.07 -17.73
CA ARG A 227 -3.75 -29.18 -17.63
C ARG A 227 -3.88 -29.95 -18.94
N ASP A 228 -3.88 -29.25 -20.06
CA ASP A 228 -3.95 -29.87 -21.39
C ASP A 228 -2.70 -30.70 -21.69
N GLU A 229 -1.49 -30.18 -21.35
CA GLU A 229 -0.25 -30.94 -21.46
C GLU A 229 -0.24 -32.18 -20.56
N GLU A 230 -0.70 -32.08 -19.33
CA GLU A 230 -0.81 -33.24 -18.42
C GLU A 230 -1.78 -34.28 -18.95
N ALA A 231 -2.94 -33.86 -19.50
CA ALA A 231 -3.92 -34.75 -20.11
C ALA A 231 -3.35 -35.47 -21.33
N ALA A 232 -2.63 -34.75 -22.20
CA ALA A 232 -1.96 -35.33 -23.37
C ALA A 232 -0.89 -36.35 -22.96
N ARG A 233 -0.05 -36.08 -21.98
CA ARG A 233 0.96 -37.00 -21.44
C ARG A 233 0.32 -38.27 -20.87
N LYS A 234 -0.81 -38.15 -20.15
CA LYS A 234 -1.54 -39.31 -19.62
C LYS A 234 -2.10 -40.19 -20.76
N ARG A 235 -2.66 -39.59 -21.82
CA ARG A 235 -3.16 -40.32 -22.99
C ARG A 235 -2.05 -41.14 -23.70
N VAL A 236 -0.87 -40.51 -23.95
CA VAL A 236 0.28 -41.16 -24.56
C VAL A 236 0.80 -42.29 -23.66
N ARG A 237 0.84 -42.11 -22.34
CA ARG A 237 1.27 -43.16 -21.40
C ARG A 237 0.31 -44.34 -21.44
N PHE A 238 -1.01 -44.11 -21.49
CA PHE A 238 -2.01 -45.15 -21.56
C PHE A 238 -1.92 -45.97 -22.87
N GLN A 239 -1.65 -45.30 -23.99
CA GLN A 239 -1.45 -46.00 -25.30
C GLN A 239 -0.17 -46.82 -25.34
N ARG A 240 0.85 -46.50 -24.54
CA ARG A 240 2.13 -47.23 -24.51
C ARG A 240 2.12 -48.46 -23.58
N VAL A 241 1.08 -48.66 -22.76
CA VAL A 241 0.94 -49.89 -22.00
C VAL A 241 0.48 -50.97 -23.00
N PRO A 242 1.32 -51.94 -23.37
CA PRO A 242 0.87 -53.00 -24.27
C PRO A 242 -0.23 -53.80 -23.61
N ALA A 243 -1.27 -54.10 -24.39
CA ALA A 243 -2.42 -54.98 -24.01
C ALA A 243 -1.95 -56.43 -23.84
N GLY A 244 -0.85 -56.67 -23.16
CA GLY A 244 -0.24 -57.96 -23.03
C GLY A 244 0.28 -58.22 -21.64
N ARG A 245 -0.65 -58.55 -20.74
CA ARG A 245 -0.51 -59.53 -19.63
C ARG A 245 -1.81 -59.62 -18.85
N VAL A 246 -2.85 -60.13 -19.49
CA VAL A 246 -3.82 -60.95 -18.75
C VAL A 246 -3.24 -62.38 -18.87
N ASN A 247 -2.43 -62.76 -17.88
CA ASN A 247 -2.13 -64.16 -17.69
C ASN A 247 -3.35 -64.80 -16.95
N PRO A 248 -3.77 -65.98 -17.42
CA PRO A 248 -4.89 -66.74 -16.82
C PRO A 248 -4.60 -67.23 -15.41
#